data_1d7e5c5ed4519804c806899ad6895b5a
#
_entry.id   1d7e5c5ed4519804c806899ad6895b5a
#
_cell.length_a   1.000
_cell.length_b   1.000
_cell.length_c   1.000
_cell.angle_alpha   90.00
_cell.angle_beta   90.00
_cell.angle_gamma   90.00
#
_symmetry.space_group_name_H-M   'P 1'
#
loop_
_entity.id
_entity.type
_entity.pdbx_description
1 polymer ?
#
loop_
_entity_poly.entity_id
_entity_poly.type
_entity_poly.pdbx_seq_one_letter_code
_entity_poly.pdbx_strand_id
1 'polypeptide(L)'
;MAEQNSQMENIAQIDTHLDYQAVIIGAGVAGIYQIKRLADLGVRATVLDANADLGGTWYNNRYPGARFDSESYTYSYSFSKEVLDEWHWTEKFSPQPETLQYLNFVTDKFDLRKYMQFGCWVESMVFDDEASFWTIRLADGRDITTRFVISGMGVLSTPTLPNFEGMGSFEGKSFHASQWPHEPLDLTGKRVAVVGSGATAIQLIPEVAKVAKSLTVFQRRANWAAPLNNGPITESDMDEIRQRYDEIFATCARTPGGFEHEPDRRGFYDVSPQERRELWDRLYDEPGFGIWLQNFTDIFFDEKANAEFSDYIADRIRQRVDDAAVAELLIPKDHGFGIQRVPMETGYFETYNRDNVSLVDGAATPIVRVTPTGIETSEDAFEFDVIVYATGFDAFTGAFDQIDIQGVGGVRLRDKWHAGPVTYLGATVRSFPNFLMLVGPQTAASNFPRGAELSVDW
;
A
#
# COMPACT_ATOMS: atom_id res chain seq x y z
N MET A 1 19.06 6.27 38.58
CA MET A 1 17.87 7.17 38.69
C MET A 1 18.30 8.66 38.72
N ALA A 2 19.20 9.11 39.62
CA ALA A 2 19.61 10.52 39.67
C ALA A 2 20.41 10.98 38.42
N GLU A 3 21.31 10.17 37.87
CA GLU A 3 22.03 10.45 36.64
C GLU A 3 21.10 10.43 35.40
N GLN A 4 20.13 9.54 35.35
CA GLN A 4 19.14 9.51 34.27
C GLN A 4 18.19 10.72 34.34
N ASN A 5 17.78 11.17 35.54
CA ASN A 5 16.99 12.38 35.70
C ASN A 5 17.81 13.63 35.30
N SER A 6 19.09 13.71 35.68
CA SER A 6 19.98 14.82 35.28
C SER A 6 20.25 14.86 33.79
N GLN A 7 20.35 13.72 33.11
CA GLN A 7 20.46 13.66 31.66
C GLN A 7 19.13 14.05 30.97
N MET A 8 17.99 13.64 31.49
CA MET A 8 16.67 14.04 30.97
C MET A 8 16.40 15.55 31.17
N GLU A 9 16.78 16.12 32.30
CA GLU A 9 16.70 17.57 32.54
C GLU A 9 17.63 18.37 31.61
N ASN A 10 18.84 17.88 31.32
CA ASN A 10 19.75 18.49 30.35
C ASN A 10 19.21 18.42 28.91
N ILE A 11 18.62 17.31 28.49
CA ILE A 11 18.02 17.17 27.16
C ILE A 11 16.82 18.13 27.04
N ALA A 12 15.98 18.27 28.07
CA ALA A 12 14.86 19.20 28.07
C ALA A 12 15.28 20.68 27.97
N GLN A 13 16.45 21.04 28.49
CA GLN A 13 16.98 22.42 28.39
C GLN A 13 17.60 22.76 27.02
N ILE A 14 18.13 21.76 26.29
CA ILE A 14 18.84 21.97 25.00
C ILE A 14 17.86 22.35 23.86
N ASP A 15 16.60 21.94 23.93
CA ASP A 15 15.62 22.06 22.82
C ASP A 15 14.56 23.16 23.02
N THR A 16 14.72 24.07 23.99
CA THR A 16 13.71 25.11 24.29
C THR A 16 13.57 26.15 23.17
N HIS A 17 14.55 26.27 22.28
CA HIS A 17 14.56 27.23 21.16
C HIS A 17 14.01 26.63 19.86
N LEU A 18 13.84 25.30 19.76
CA LEU A 18 13.25 24.65 18.60
C LEU A 18 11.71 24.68 18.67
N ASP A 19 11.04 24.67 17.51
CA ASP A 19 9.58 24.60 17.48
C ASP A 19 9.06 23.26 18.05
N TYR A 20 9.73 22.15 17.70
CA TYR A 20 9.41 20.81 18.16
C TYR A 20 10.65 20.01 18.51
N GLN A 21 10.50 19.01 19.39
CA GLN A 21 11.53 17.99 19.62
C GLN A 21 11.52 16.94 18.51
N ALA A 22 10.33 16.59 17.99
CA ALA A 22 10.17 15.69 16.87
C ALA A 22 9.09 16.17 15.91
N VAL A 23 9.33 16.03 14.61
CA VAL A 23 8.36 16.24 13.54
C VAL A 23 8.21 14.94 12.78
N ILE A 24 6.96 14.50 12.63
CA ILE A 24 6.58 13.32 11.86
C ILE A 24 6.05 13.81 10.50
N ILE A 25 6.51 13.20 9.40
CA ILE A 25 6.02 13.50 8.06
C ILE A 25 5.07 12.38 7.62
N GLY A 26 3.78 12.70 7.53
CA GLY A 26 2.70 11.79 7.12
C GLY A 26 1.79 11.34 8.27
N ALA A 27 0.48 11.57 8.13
CA ALA A 27 -0.58 11.19 9.05
C ALA A 27 -1.30 9.88 8.63
N GLY A 28 -0.56 8.93 8.06
CA GLY A 28 -1.04 7.59 7.77
C GLY A 28 -0.93 6.65 8.98
N VAL A 29 -1.10 5.35 8.75
CA VAL A 29 -1.05 4.30 9.78
C VAL A 29 0.19 4.43 10.69
N ALA A 30 1.38 4.58 10.12
CA ALA A 30 2.61 4.68 10.91
C ALA A 30 2.69 6.00 11.71
N GLY A 31 2.33 7.13 11.08
CA GLY A 31 2.39 8.45 11.72
C GLY A 31 1.39 8.62 12.85
N ILE A 32 0.18 8.04 12.73
CA ILE A 32 -0.83 8.03 13.81
C ILE A 32 -0.29 7.31 15.04
N TYR A 33 0.31 6.13 14.85
CA TYR A 33 0.88 5.40 16.00
C TYR A 33 2.11 6.11 16.56
N GLN A 34 2.97 6.66 15.71
CA GLN A 34 4.15 7.40 16.15
C GLN A 34 3.79 8.61 17.03
N ILE A 35 2.81 9.42 16.61
CA ILE A 35 2.40 10.58 17.42
C ILE A 35 1.76 10.16 18.74
N LYS A 36 1.01 9.04 18.75
CA LYS A 36 0.47 8.45 19.98
C LYS A 36 1.59 8.11 20.97
N ARG A 37 2.65 7.43 20.51
CA ARG A 37 3.79 7.05 21.35
C ARG A 37 4.54 8.26 21.87
N LEU A 38 4.79 9.27 21.03
CA LEU A 38 5.47 10.51 21.44
C LEU A 38 4.62 11.33 22.44
N ALA A 39 3.30 11.37 22.25
CA ALA A 39 2.38 12.03 23.18
C ALA A 39 2.36 11.34 24.55
N ASP A 40 2.38 10.01 24.60
CA ASP A 40 2.45 9.24 25.86
C ASP A 40 3.76 9.52 26.62
N LEU A 41 4.85 9.76 25.89
CA LEU A 41 6.16 10.10 26.46
C LEU A 41 6.29 11.59 26.81
N GLY A 42 5.27 12.41 26.55
CA GLY A 42 5.32 13.86 26.80
C GLY A 42 6.28 14.62 25.87
N VAL A 43 6.64 14.03 24.73
CA VAL A 43 7.52 14.68 23.73
C VAL A 43 6.75 15.75 22.97
N ARG A 44 7.30 16.97 22.87
CA ARG A 44 6.72 18.05 22.08
C ARG A 44 6.90 17.76 20.60
N ALA A 45 5.87 17.15 19.97
CA ALA A 45 5.90 16.69 18.60
C ALA A 45 4.70 17.17 17.80
N THR A 46 4.85 17.16 16.47
CA THR A 46 3.74 17.40 15.51
C THR A 46 3.84 16.45 14.33
N VAL A 47 2.70 16.23 13.68
CA VAL A 47 2.62 15.53 12.39
C VAL A 47 2.32 16.56 11.31
N LEU A 48 3.05 16.52 10.20
CA LEU A 48 2.80 17.29 8.99
C LEU A 48 2.28 16.34 7.91
N ASP A 49 1.13 16.64 7.31
CA ASP A 49 0.61 15.88 6.17
C ASP A 49 0.23 16.82 5.03
N ALA A 50 0.58 16.43 3.80
CA ALA A 50 0.27 17.20 2.60
C ALA A 50 -1.23 17.19 2.24
N ASN A 51 -1.95 16.16 2.66
CA ASN A 51 -3.39 16.02 2.44
C ASN A 51 -4.18 16.96 3.36
N ALA A 52 -5.48 17.10 3.07
CA ALA A 52 -6.40 17.91 3.89
C ALA A 52 -6.89 17.19 5.16
N ASP A 53 -6.63 15.88 5.30
CA ASP A 53 -6.97 15.09 6.47
C ASP A 53 -6.04 13.85 6.58
N LEU A 54 -6.13 13.15 7.72
CA LEU A 54 -5.38 11.94 8.00
C LEU A 54 -5.82 10.73 7.15
N GLY A 55 -5.01 9.69 7.17
CA GLY A 55 -5.34 8.40 6.56
C GLY A 55 -4.29 7.90 5.57
N GLY A 56 -3.42 8.78 5.04
CA GLY A 56 -2.34 8.43 4.12
C GLY A 56 -2.86 7.66 2.90
N THR A 57 -2.45 6.39 2.74
CA THR A 57 -2.92 5.52 1.65
C THR A 57 -4.45 5.44 1.58
N TRP A 58 -5.13 5.38 2.72
CA TRP A 58 -6.60 5.27 2.81
C TRP A 58 -7.33 6.59 2.62
N TYR A 59 -6.64 7.71 2.74
CA TYR A 59 -7.15 9.00 2.33
C TYR A 59 -7.09 9.18 0.81
N ASN A 60 -6.02 8.73 0.16
CA ASN A 60 -5.78 8.94 -1.26
C ASN A 60 -6.41 7.86 -2.16
N ASN A 61 -6.25 6.57 -1.82
CA ASN A 61 -6.70 5.45 -2.66
C ASN A 61 -8.17 5.09 -2.38
N ARG A 62 -9.07 5.93 -2.87
CA ARG A 62 -10.53 5.83 -2.70
C ARG A 62 -11.28 5.35 -3.94
N TYR A 63 -10.57 4.76 -4.90
CA TYR A 63 -11.18 4.19 -6.10
C TYR A 63 -12.18 3.07 -5.73
N PRO A 64 -13.23 2.84 -6.54
CA PRO A 64 -14.18 1.77 -6.30
C PRO A 64 -13.50 0.41 -6.15
N GLY A 65 -13.87 -0.34 -5.13
CA GLY A 65 -13.27 -1.64 -4.83
C GLY A 65 -11.97 -1.60 -4.00
N ALA A 66 -11.43 -0.42 -3.69
CA ALA A 66 -10.22 -0.29 -2.88
C ALA A 66 -10.39 -0.95 -1.51
N ARG A 67 -9.49 -1.90 -1.19
CA ARG A 67 -9.46 -2.65 0.07
C ARG A 67 -8.06 -3.20 0.34
N PHE A 68 -7.78 -3.59 1.55
CA PHE A 68 -6.59 -4.38 1.84
C PHE A 68 -6.86 -5.89 1.65
N ASP A 69 -5.80 -6.67 1.48
CA ASP A 69 -5.85 -8.11 1.17
C ASP A 69 -5.48 -8.97 2.40
N SER A 70 -5.07 -8.36 3.52
CA SER A 70 -4.89 -9.05 4.80
C SER A 70 -6.20 -9.03 5.59
N GLU A 71 -6.35 -9.94 6.54
CA GLU A 71 -7.53 -9.99 7.39
C GLU A 71 -7.67 -8.69 8.20
N SER A 72 -8.90 -8.15 8.25
CA SER A 72 -9.22 -6.87 8.89
C SER A 72 -8.73 -6.79 10.34
N TYR A 73 -8.92 -7.85 11.11
CA TYR A 73 -8.52 -7.90 12.50
C TYR A 73 -6.99 -7.91 12.68
N THR A 74 -6.21 -8.41 11.71
CA THR A 74 -4.75 -8.30 11.73
C THR A 74 -4.26 -6.91 11.36
N TYR A 75 -5.11 -6.10 10.71
CA TYR A 75 -4.83 -4.71 10.37
C TYR A 75 -5.07 -3.75 11.54
N SER A 76 -5.74 -4.19 12.62
CA SER A 76 -5.92 -3.41 13.83
C SER A 76 -4.59 -3.10 14.51
N TYR A 77 -4.47 -1.92 15.13
CA TYR A 77 -3.38 -1.67 16.06
C TYR A 77 -3.46 -2.59 17.26
N SER A 78 -2.32 -3.13 17.71
CA SER A 78 -2.24 -4.02 18.86
C SER A 78 -1.99 -3.30 20.17
N PHE A 79 -1.62 -2.02 20.13
CA PHE A 79 -1.18 -1.27 21.31
C PHE A 79 -2.29 -0.95 22.32
N SER A 80 -3.56 -1.11 21.98
CA SER A 80 -4.66 -0.75 22.85
C SER A 80 -5.78 -1.81 22.83
N LYS A 81 -5.94 -2.47 23.98
CA LYS A 81 -7.05 -3.41 24.18
C LYS A 81 -8.42 -2.73 24.01
N GLU A 82 -8.58 -1.48 24.45
CA GLU A 82 -9.83 -0.74 24.30
C GLU A 82 -10.21 -0.53 22.83
N VAL A 83 -9.22 -0.24 21.95
CA VAL A 83 -9.46 -0.13 20.51
C VAL A 83 -9.92 -1.47 19.94
N LEU A 84 -9.28 -2.57 20.35
CA LEU A 84 -9.60 -3.91 19.89
C LEU A 84 -10.98 -4.38 20.35
N ASP A 85 -11.38 -4.01 21.58
CA ASP A 85 -12.68 -4.37 22.14
C ASP A 85 -13.84 -3.54 21.55
N GLU A 86 -13.61 -2.25 21.24
CA GLU A 86 -14.66 -1.33 20.80
C GLU A 86 -14.88 -1.35 19.28
N TRP A 87 -13.83 -1.61 18.49
CA TRP A 87 -13.98 -1.63 17.04
C TRP A 87 -14.54 -2.95 16.54
N HIS A 88 -15.49 -2.86 15.61
CA HIS A 88 -16.07 -4.02 14.90
C HIS A 88 -15.79 -3.88 13.41
N TRP A 89 -14.97 -4.78 12.86
CA TRP A 89 -14.79 -4.91 11.42
C TRP A 89 -16.00 -5.61 10.79
N THR A 90 -16.55 -5.05 9.72
CA THR A 90 -17.76 -5.58 9.09
C THR A 90 -17.49 -6.67 8.05
N GLU A 91 -16.28 -6.68 7.48
CA GLU A 91 -15.84 -7.64 6.47
C GLU A 91 -14.49 -8.25 6.85
N LYS A 92 -14.23 -9.48 6.38
CA LYS A 92 -12.93 -10.16 6.58
C LYS A 92 -11.77 -9.36 5.99
N PHE A 93 -12.02 -8.65 4.89
CA PHE A 93 -11.07 -7.76 4.22
C PHE A 93 -11.74 -6.41 3.98
N SER A 94 -11.47 -5.47 4.86
CA SER A 94 -12.20 -4.21 4.95
C SER A 94 -11.97 -3.31 3.74
N PRO A 95 -13.04 -2.66 3.24
CA PRO A 95 -12.93 -1.66 2.19
C PRO A 95 -12.32 -0.35 2.71
N GLN A 96 -11.84 0.48 1.78
CA GLN A 96 -11.24 1.77 2.07
C GLN A 96 -12.05 2.67 3.00
N PRO A 97 -13.37 2.84 2.83
CA PRO A 97 -14.14 3.72 3.70
C PRO A 97 -14.14 3.29 5.17
N GLU A 98 -14.28 2.00 5.44
CA GLU A 98 -14.24 1.47 6.80
C GLU A 98 -12.83 1.58 7.41
N THR A 99 -11.80 1.30 6.61
CA THR A 99 -10.41 1.46 7.06
C THR A 99 -10.10 2.91 7.43
N LEU A 100 -10.57 3.87 6.63
CA LEU A 100 -10.41 5.30 6.95
C LEU A 100 -11.20 5.69 8.21
N GLN A 101 -12.41 5.15 8.39
CA GLN A 101 -13.20 5.33 9.62
C GLN A 101 -12.47 4.79 10.84
N TYR A 102 -11.84 3.61 10.73
CA TYR A 102 -11.02 3.04 11.80
C TYR A 102 -9.87 3.95 12.21
N LEU A 103 -9.12 4.50 11.24
CA LEU A 103 -8.02 5.43 11.53
C LEU A 103 -8.50 6.72 12.20
N ASN A 104 -9.65 7.24 11.78
CA ASN A 104 -10.30 8.38 12.44
C ASN A 104 -10.73 8.02 13.87
N PHE A 105 -11.39 6.88 14.05
CA PHE A 105 -11.80 6.39 15.37
C PHE A 105 -10.62 6.33 16.36
N VAL A 106 -9.50 5.72 15.95
CA VAL A 106 -8.29 5.64 16.78
C VAL A 106 -7.74 7.03 17.10
N THR A 107 -7.66 7.90 16.09
CA THR A 107 -7.13 9.26 16.25
C THR A 107 -7.98 10.09 17.20
N ASP A 108 -9.30 10.02 17.08
CA ASP A 108 -10.24 10.77 17.91
C ASP A 108 -10.30 10.22 19.34
N LYS A 109 -10.25 8.87 19.50
CA LYS A 109 -10.23 8.20 20.81
C LYS A 109 -9.08 8.66 21.69
N PHE A 110 -7.90 8.91 21.11
CA PHE A 110 -6.72 9.36 21.84
C PHE A 110 -6.46 10.87 21.70
N ASP A 111 -7.40 11.65 21.16
CA ASP A 111 -7.28 13.10 20.96
C ASP A 111 -5.98 13.51 20.25
N LEU A 112 -5.61 12.77 19.18
CA LEU A 112 -4.35 12.98 18.48
C LEU A 112 -4.40 14.07 17.42
N ARG A 113 -5.60 14.48 16.95
CA ARG A 113 -5.76 15.52 15.92
C ARG A 113 -5.11 16.85 16.31
N LYS A 114 -5.08 17.18 17.60
CA LYS A 114 -4.45 18.40 18.11
C LYS A 114 -2.95 18.50 17.83
N TYR A 115 -2.31 17.38 17.51
CA TYR A 115 -0.88 17.31 17.15
C TYR A 115 -0.65 17.30 15.64
N MET A 116 -1.70 17.32 14.81
CA MET A 116 -1.61 17.18 13.35
C MET A 116 -1.85 18.51 12.64
N GLN A 117 -1.06 18.77 11.61
CA GLN A 117 -1.19 19.89 10.69
C GLN A 117 -1.36 19.34 9.28
N PHE A 118 -2.46 19.70 8.64
CA PHE A 118 -2.84 19.24 7.30
C PHE A 118 -2.59 20.34 6.25
N GLY A 119 -2.52 19.95 4.97
CA GLY A 119 -2.18 20.85 3.87
C GLY A 119 -0.73 21.34 3.93
N CYS A 120 0.15 20.60 4.63
CA CYS A 120 1.54 20.94 4.87
C CYS A 120 2.46 20.14 3.92
N TRP A 121 2.67 20.66 2.72
CA TRP A 121 3.62 20.08 1.78
C TRP A 121 5.05 20.45 2.17
N VAL A 122 5.89 19.45 2.45
CA VAL A 122 7.32 19.65 2.77
C VAL A 122 8.12 19.73 1.48
N GLU A 123 8.83 20.83 1.26
CA GLU A 123 9.71 21.03 0.08
C GLU A 123 11.15 20.60 0.35
N SER A 124 11.66 20.91 1.56
CA SER A 124 13.02 20.52 1.92
C SER A 124 13.18 20.26 3.41
N MET A 125 14.19 19.47 3.75
CA MET A 125 14.65 19.20 5.12
C MET A 125 16.17 19.29 5.13
N VAL A 126 16.72 20.25 5.88
CA VAL A 126 18.16 20.53 5.91
C VAL A 126 18.67 20.39 7.34
N PHE A 127 19.71 19.56 7.50
CA PHE A 127 20.38 19.38 8.78
C PHE A 127 21.43 20.46 8.99
N ASP A 128 21.41 21.11 10.13
CA ASP A 128 22.44 22.05 10.59
C ASP A 128 23.56 21.28 11.34
N ASP A 129 24.76 21.25 10.76
CA ASP A 129 25.89 20.49 11.30
C ASP A 129 26.40 21.06 12.61
N GLU A 130 26.32 22.38 12.82
CA GLU A 130 26.84 23.05 14.01
C GLU A 130 25.83 22.97 15.17
N ALA A 131 24.57 23.26 14.89
CA ALA A 131 23.50 23.30 15.90
C ALA A 131 22.79 21.94 16.10
N SER A 132 23.05 20.96 15.21
CA SER A 132 22.56 19.59 15.29
C SER A 132 21.03 19.49 15.33
N PHE A 133 20.31 20.25 14.50
CA PHE A 133 18.88 20.18 14.31
C PHE A 133 18.49 20.24 12.84
N TRP A 134 17.22 19.95 12.54
CA TRP A 134 16.64 20.01 11.19
C TRP A 134 15.82 21.28 11.01
N THR A 135 15.95 21.93 9.87
CA THR A 135 15.03 22.95 9.37
C THR A 135 14.18 22.32 8.26
N ILE A 136 12.86 22.34 8.44
CA ILE A 136 11.86 21.82 7.50
C ILE A 136 11.19 23.02 6.84
N ARG A 137 11.32 23.16 5.51
CA ARG A 137 10.67 24.19 4.72
C ARG A 137 9.37 23.63 4.14
N LEU A 138 8.26 24.35 4.34
CA LEU A 138 6.98 24.07 3.75
C LEU A 138 6.73 24.91 2.49
N ALA A 139 5.89 24.41 1.58
CA ALA A 139 5.50 25.09 0.35
C ALA A 139 4.77 26.43 0.59
N ASP A 140 4.17 26.64 1.75
CA ASP A 140 3.53 27.90 2.16
C ASP A 140 4.54 28.93 2.67
N GLY A 141 5.83 28.61 2.68
CA GLY A 141 6.94 29.46 3.08
C GLY A 141 7.28 29.43 4.57
N ARG A 142 6.59 28.63 5.39
CA ARG A 142 6.95 28.44 6.80
C ARG A 142 8.19 27.56 6.94
N ASP A 143 9.05 27.88 7.92
CA ASP A 143 10.12 27.03 8.41
C ASP A 143 9.75 26.47 9.77
N ILE A 144 10.05 25.19 9.98
CA ILE A 144 9.85 24.48 11.25
C ILE A 144 11.18 23.87 11.66
N THR A 145 11.60 24.14 12.91
CA THR A 145 12.85 23.61 13.47
C THR A 145 12.57 22.46 14.41
N THR A 146 13.37 21.38 14.29
CA THR A 146 13.17 20.17 15.10
C THR A 146 14.47 19.38 15.33
N ARG A 147 14.58 18.69 16.46
CA ARG A 147 15.70 17.80 16.76
C ARG A 147 15.64 16.50 15.94
N PHE A 148 14.44 15.91 15.83
CA PHE A 148 14.21 14.64 15.13
C PHE A 148 13.22 14.83 14.00
N VAL A 149 13.52 14.25 12.84
CA VAL A 149 12.58 14.05 11.75
C VAL A 149 12.25 12.57 11.65
N ILE A 150 10.96 12.25 11.65
CA ILE A 150 10.46 10.87 11.55
C ILE A 150 9.62 10.75 10.29
N SER A 151 10.12 10.02 9.29
CA SER A 151 9.41 9.82 8.04
C SER A 151 8.37 8.71 8.18
N GLY A 152 7.10 9.07 8.08
CA GLY A 152 5.93 8.18 7.94
C GLY A 152 5.25 8.32 6.58
N MET A 153 6.00 8.73 5.53
CA MET A 153 5.48 9.09 4.20
C MET A 153 4.88 7.91 3.42
N GLY A 154 5.18 6.67 3.85
CA GLY A 154 4.68 5.46 3.19
C GLY A 154 5.32 5.18 1.83
N VAL A 155 4.94 4.04 1.22
CA VAL A 155 5.52 3.54 -0.03
C VAL A 155 4.59 3.68 -1.25
N LEU A 156 3.36 4.12 -1.05
CA LEU A 156 2.33 4.28 -2.10
C LEU A 156 1.81 5.73 -2.14
N SER A 157 2.72 6.71 -2.03
CA SER A 157 2.37 8.14 -2.00
C SER A 157 2.71 8.86 -3.30
N THR A 158 3.66 8.35 -4.10
CA THR A 158 4.08 8.98 -5.35
C THR A 158 3.59 8.15 -6.54
N PRO A 159 2.53 8.58 -7.26
CA PRO A 159 2.00 7.86 -8.40
C PRO A 159 2.96 7.90 -9.57
N THR A 160 3.07 6.79 -10.31
CA THR A 160 3.82 6.71 -11.56
C THR A 160 2.87 6.93 -12.73
N LEU A 161 2.89 8.13 -13.32
CA LEU A 161 2.16 8.41 -14.55
C LEU A 161 2.99 7.98 -15.77
N PRO A 162 2.36 7.39 -16.79
CA PRO A 162 3.04 7.14 -18.06
C PRO A 162 3.37 8.46 -18.76
N ASN A 163 4.34 8.43 -19.66
CA ASN A 163 4.68 9.59 -20.50
C ASN A 163 4.18 9.35 -21.92
N PHE A 164 2.86 9.31 -22.11
CA PHE A 164 2.27 9.23 -23.45
C PHE A 164 2.17 10.62 -24.08
N GLU A 165 2.45 10.70 -25.39
CA GLU A 165 2.19 11.92 -26.15
C GLU A 165 0.71 12.32 -26.01
N GLY A 166 0.43 13.61 -25.83
CA GLY A 166 -0.92 14.16 -25.83
C GLY A 166 -1.74 13.94 -24.57
N MET A 167 -1.21 13.40 -23.45
CA MET A 167 -1.99 13.19 -22.22
C MET A 167 -2.75 14.43 -21.75
N GLY A 168 -2.17 15.62 -21.91
CA GLY A 168 -2.81 16.90 -21.54
C GLY A 168 -3.87 17.39 -22.53
N SER A 169 -4.06 16.73 -23.69
CA SER A 169 -5.05 17.13 -24.70
C SER A 169 -6.42 16.47 -24.51
N PHE A 170 -6.52 15.47 -23.63
CA PHE A 170 -7.78 14.75 -23.44
C PHE A 170 -8.86 15.67 -22.83
N GLU A 171 -10.00 15.77 -23.51
CA GLU A 171 -11.11 16.65 -23.12
C GLU A 171 -12.01 16.04 -22.04
N GLY A 172 -11.94 14.71 -21.84
CA GLY A 172 -12.64 14.00 -20.79
C GLY A 172 -11.91 14.07 -19.44
N LYS A 173 -12.35 13.27 -18.46
CA LYS A 173 -11.66 13.15 -17.19
C LYS A 173 -10.53 12.13 -17.26
N SER A 174 -9.31 12.53 -16.91
CA SER A 174 -8.18 11.60 -16.79
C SER A 174 -7.41 11.84 -15.50
N PHE A 175 -7.08 10.75 -14.77
CA PHE A 175 -6.37 10.83 -13.50
C PHE A 175 -5.72 9.49 -13.15
N HIS A 176 -4.72 9.54 -12.27
CA HIS A 176 -4.19 8.34 -11.64
C HIS A 176 -5.18 7.81 -10.58
N ALA A 177 -5.28 6.49 -10.43
CA ALA A 177 -6.25 5.87 -9.51
C ALA A 177 -6.08 6.34 -8.05
N SER A 178 -4.86 6.67 -7.59
CA SER A 178 -4.63 7.25 -6.26
C SER A 178 -5.09 8.70 -6.13
N GLN A 179 -5.43 9.34 -7.24
CA GLN A 179 -6.00 10.69 -7.29
C GLN A 179 -7.48 10.64 -7.66
N TRP A 180 -8.16 9.56 -7.29
CA TRP A 180 -9.59 9.44 -7.50
C TRP A 180 -10.32 10.62 -6.87
N PRO A 181 -11.24 11.30 -7.62
CA PRO A 181 -11.93 12.49 -7.13
C PRO A 181 -12.60 12.27 -5.77
N HIS A 182 -12.52 13.27 -4.89
CA HIS A 182 -13.26 13.27 -3.62
C HIS A 182 -14.76 13.47 -3.85
N GLU A 183 -15.11 14.23 -4.88
CA GLU A 183 -16.49 14.37 -5.35
C GLU A 183 -16.95 13.07 -6.03
N PRO A 184 -18.21 12.68 -5.86
CA PRO A 184 -18.75 11.49 -6.52
C PRO A 184 -18.54 11.53 -8.03
N LEU A 185 -17.88 10.52 -8.58
CA LEU A 185 -17.68 10.36 -10.02
C LEU A 185 -18.66 9.33 -10.55
N ASP A 186 -19.67 9.82 -11.32
CA ASP A 186 -20.63 8.94 -11.98
C ASP A 186 -20.05 8.40 -13.29
N LEU A 187 -19.83 7.08 -13.31
CA LEU A 187 -19.37 6.33 -14.48
C LEU A 187 -20.52 5.64 -15.24
N THR A 188 -21.77 5.83 -14.81
CA THR A 188 -22.95 5.21 -15.44
C THR A 188 -23.05 5.64 -16.89
N GLY A 189 -23.07 4.65 -17.79
CA GLY A 189 -23.19 4.88 -19.23
C GLY A 189 -21.97 5.50 -19.90
N LYS A 190 -20.83 5.64 -19.20
CA LYS A 190 -19.57 6.18 -19.75
C LYS A 190 -18.73 5.11 -20.43
N ARG A 191 -17.97 5.51 -21.42
CA ARG A 191 -16.88 4.72 -22.02
C ARG A 191 -15.64 4.97 -21.16
N VAL A 192 -15.11 3.93 -20.54
CA VAL A 192 -14.01 4.05 -19.56
C VAL A 192 -12.80 3.28 -20.06
N ALA A 193 -11.63 3.89 -20.00
CA ALA A 193 -10.35 3.21 -20.16
C ALA A 193 -9.69 3.02 -18.78
N VAL A 194 -9.15 1.82 -18.55
CA VAL A 194 -8.22 1.56 -17.44
C VAL A 194 -6.88 1.15 -18.02
N VAL A 195 -5.84 1.93 -17.73
CA VAL A 195 -4.47 1.66 -18.18
C VAL A 195 -3.69 1.01 -17.05
N GLY A 196 -3.39 -0.27 -17.19
CA GLY A 196 -2.69 -1.10 -16.19
C GLY A 196 -3.53 -2.28 -15.71
N SER A 197 -2.84 -3.30 -15.18
CA SER A 197 -3.39 -4.58 -14.69
C SER A 197 -2.76 -5.03 -13.36
N GLY A 198 -2.25 -4.07 -12.56
CA GLY A 198 -1.72 -4.33 -11.21
C GLY A 198 -2.82 -4.39 -10.16
N ALA A 199 -2.45 -4.47 -8.87
CA ALA A 199 -3.36 -4.63 -7.74
C ALA A 199 -4.54 -3.64 -7.74
N THR A 200 -4.27 -2.36 -8.01
CA THR A 200 -5.31 -1.32 -8.12
C THR A 200 -6.32 -1.63 -9.23
N ALA A 201 -5.83 -1.99 -10.42
CA ALA A 201 -6.68 -2.31 -11.57
C ALA A 201 -7.54 -3.56 -11.29
N ILE A 202 -6.95 -4.59 -10.68
CA ILE A 202 -7.61 -5.85 -10.33
C ILE A 202 -8.82 -5.60 -9.40
N GLN A 203 -8.72 -4.64 -8.48
CA GLN A 203 -9.84 -4.25 -7.61
C GLN A 203 -10.83 -3.31 -8.30
N LEU A 204 -10.34 -2.38 -9.13
CA LEU A 204 -11.14 -1.33 -9.78
C LEU A 204 -12.01 -1.87 -10.92
N ILE A 205 -11.43 -2.71 -11.79
CA ILE A 205 -12.05 -3.20 -13.02
C ILE A 205 -13.42 -3.84 -12.78
N PRO A 206 -13.60 -4.75 -11.81
CA PRO A 206 -14.91 -5.34 -11.54
C PRO A 206 -15.97 -4.31 -11.17
N GLU A 207 -15.62 -3.29 -10.41
CA GLU A 207 -16.57 -2.28 -9.95
C GLU A 207 -16.97 -1.33 -11.09
N VAL A 208 -16.01 -0.90 -11.90
CA VAL A 208 -16.27 -0.05 -13.07
C VAL A 208 -17.13 -0.78 -14.11
N ALA A 209 -16.85 -2.06 -14.35
CA ALA A 209 -17.59 -2.89 -15.31
C ALA A 209 -19.09 -3.01 -14.99
N LYS A 210 -19.49 -2.87 -13.72
CA LYS A 210 -20.89 -2.96 -13.29
C LYS A 210 -21.74 -1.80 -13.80
N VAL A 211 -21.13 -0.61 -14.00
CA VAL A 211 -21.86 0.64 -14.26
C VAL A 211 -21.48 1.30 -15.59
N ALA A 212 -20.27 1.06 -16.11
CA ALA A 212 -19.80 1.64 -17.36
C ALA A 212 -20.59 1.11 -18.57
N LYS A 213 -20.81 1.96 -19.59
CA LYS A 213 -21.32 1.54 -20.89
C LYS A 213 -20.37 0.58 -21.58
N SER A 214 -19.08 0.91 -21.54
CA SER A 214 -17.99 0.04 -21.99
C SER A 214 -16.75 0.30 -21.16
N LEU A 215 -15.98 -0.75 -20.93
CA LEU A 215 -14.70 -0.71 -20.23
C LEU A 215 -13.64 -1.34 -21.14
N THR A 216 -12.59 -0.59 -21.46
CA THR A 216 -11.42 -1.11 -22.18
C THR A 216 -10.22 -1.10 -21.22
N VAL A 217 -9.62 -2.27 -21.05
CA VAL A 217 -8.42 -2.44 -20.20
C VAL A 217 -7.20 -2.55 -21.09
N PHE A 218 -6.23 -1.67 -20.89
CA PHE A 218 -4.93 -1.71 -21.59
C PHE A 218 -3.90 -2.40 -20.69
N GLN A 219 -3.57 -3.65 -21.00
CA GLN A 219 -2.65 -4.47 -20.23
C GLN A 219 -1.31 -4.59 -20.95
N ARG A 220 -0.23 -4.09 -20.35
CA ARG A 220 1.13 -4.29 -20.87
C ARG A 220 1.73 -5.63 -20.40
N ARG A 221 1.43 -6.05 -19.16
CA ARG A 221 1.86 -7.32 -18.54
C ARG A 221 0.72 -7.83 -17.68
N ALA A 222 0.45 -9.11 -17.76
CA ALA A 222 -0.43 -9.76 -16.80
C ALA A 222 0.19 -9.80 -15.41
N ASN A 223 -0.63 -9.90 -14.39
CA ASN A 223 -0.20 -10.17 -13.02
C ASN A 223 -0.96 -11.38 -12.47
N TRP A 224 -0.27 -12.23 -11.71
CA TRP A 224 -0.94 -13.28 -10.97
C TRP A 224 -1.89 -12.67 -9.95
N ALA A 225 -3.07 -13.26 -9.84
CA ALA A 225 -4.06 -12.93 -8.82
C ALA A 225 -4.75 -14.20 -8.33
N ALA A 226 -5.25 -14.19 -7.12
CA ALA A 226 -6.00 -15.30 -6.53
C ALA A 226 -7.25 -14.78 -5.82
N PRO A 227 -8.29 -15.62 -5.62
CA PRO A 227 -9.53 -15.18 -4.98
C PRO A 227 -9.31 -14.65 -3.56
N LEU A 228 -9.94 -13.52 -3.26
CA LEU A 228 -9.97 -12.96 -1.91
C LEU A 228 -10.91 -13.76 -0.99
N ASN A 229 -11.99 -14.31 -1.54
CA ASN A 229 -13.02 -15.02 -0.82
C ASN A 229 -13.54 -14.23 0.41
N ASN A 230 -13.78 -12.92 0.20
CA ASN A 230 -14.25 -12.02 1.25
C ASN A 230 -15.65 -12.43 1.74
N GLY A 231 -15.95 -12.06 2.96
CA GLY A 231 -17.24 -12.29 3.58
C GLY A 231 -17.46 -11.39 4.80
N PRO A 232 -18.69 -11.33 5.32
CA PRO A 232 -18.97 -10.53 6.50
C PRO A 232 -18.29 -11.11 7.74
N ILE A 233 -18.01 -10.25 8.71
CA ILE A 233 -17.69 -10.60 10.10
C ILE A 233 -18.95 -10.33 10.92
N THR A 234 -19.57 -11.38 11.44
CA THR A 234 -20.73 -11.26 12.33
C THR A 234 -20.31 -10.83 13.75
N GLU A 235 -21.27 -10.46 14.59
CA GLU A 235 -21.01 -10.18 16.02
C GLU A 235 -20.34 -11.38 16.71
N SER A 236 -20.79 -12.60 16.43
CA SER A 236 -20.20 -13.82 16.99
C SER A 236 -18.77 -14.03 16.52
N ASP A 237 -18.47 -13.79 15.23
CA ASP A 237 -17.12 -13.89 14.70
C ASP A 237 -16.20 -12.86 15.37
N MET A 238 -16.70 -11.62 15.55
CA MET A 238 -15.93 -10.56 16.18
C MET A 238 -15.67 -10.85 17.66
N ASP A 239 -16.61 -11.46 18.37
CA ASP A 239 -16.43 -11.87 19.78
C ASP A 239 -15.37 -12.98 19.89
N GLU A 240 -15.33 -13.92 18.96
CA GLU A 240 -14.26 -14.94 18.88
C GLU A 240 -12.90 -14.31 18.57
N ILE A 241 -12.84 -13.37 17.61
CA ILE A 241 -11.62 -12.64 17.27
C ILE A 241 -11.10 -11.87 18.49
N ARG A 242 -11.95 -11.14 19.21
CA ARG A 242 -11.57 -10.38 20.42
C ARG A 242 -10.92 -11.27 21.48
N GLN A 243 -11.39 -12.49 21.65
CA GLN A 243 -10.82 -13.46 22.60
C GLN A 243 -9.45 -13.98 22.16
N ARG A 244 -9.14 -13.93 20.87
CA ARG A 244 -7.94 -14.51 20.25
C ARG A 244 -6.90 -13.48 19.82
N TYR A 245 -7.09 -12.19 20.04
CA TYR A 245 -6.15 -11.16 19.57
C TYR A 245 -4.71 -11.41 20.02
N ASP A 246 -4.50 -11.85 21.27
CA ASP A 246 -3.16 -12.16 21.77
C ASP A 246 -2.50 -13.30 20.97
N GLU A 247 -3.25 -14.35 20.62
CA GLU A 247 -2.80 -15.46 19.80
C GLU A 247 -2.52 -15.02 18.36
N ILE A 248 -3.45 -14.25 17.76
CA ILE A 248 -3.34 -13.71 16.41
C ILE A 248 -2.07 -12.87 16.27
N PHE A 249 -1.87 -11.88 17.15
CA PHE A 249 -0.70 -11.02 17.07
C PHE A 249 0.61 -11.76 17.41
N ALA A 250 0.58 -12.74 18.32
CA ALA A 250 1.73 -13.62 18.56
C ALA A 250 2.06 -14.45 17.32
N THR A 251 1.07 -14.88 16.53
CA THR A 251 1.29 -15.56 15.25
C THR A 251 1.87 -14.60 14.22
N CYS A 252 1.28 -13.42 14.06
CA CYS A 252 1.83 -12.38 13.17
C CYS A 252 3.28 -12.02 13.51
N ALA A 253 3.67 -11.99 14.78
CA ALA A 253 5.04 -11.65 15.19
C ALA A 253 6.10 -12.70 14.78
N ARG A 254 5.70 -13.96 14.54
CA ARG A 254 6.63 -15.07 14.19
C ARG A 254 6.54 -15.52 12.73
N THR A 255 5.56 -15.03 11.96
CA THR A 255 5.37 -15.41 10.56
C THR A 255 6.07 -14.45 9.61
N PRO A 256 6.46 -14.91 8.40
CA PRO A 256 7.00 -14.03 7.38
C PRO A 256 5.99 -12.92 7.00
N GLY A 257 6.46 -11.67 7.00
CA GLY A 257 5.65 -10.52 6.63
C GLY A 257 4.58 -10.10 7.65
N GLY A 258 4.48 -10.75 8.82
CA GLY A 258 3.57 -10.31 9.88
C GLY A 258 2.09 -10.63 9.63
N PHE A 259 1.79 -11.69 8.88
CA PHE A 259 0.43 -12.19 8.63
C PHE A 259 0.11 -13.42 9.50
N GLU A 260 -1.16 -13.74 9.68
CA GLU A 260 -1.59 -14.93 10.47
C GLU A 260 -1.37 -16.26 9.71
N HIS A 261 -0.71 -16.26 8.58
CA HIS A 261 -0.51 -17.42 7.72
C HIS A 261 0.83 -18.10 7.99
N GLU A 262 0.79 -19.33 8.51
CA GLU A 262 1.97 -20.18 8.67
C GLU A 262 2.14 -21.07 7.43
N PRO A 263 3.34 -21.10 6.80
CA PRO A 263 3.58 -21.96 5.64
C PRO A 263 3.50 -23.45 6.00
N ASP A 264 3.13 -24.29 5.04
CA ASP A 264 3.20 -25.76 5.21
C ASP A 264 4.65 -26.19 5.45
N ARG A 265 4.84 -26.96 6.50
CA ARG A 265 6.19 -27.42 6.92
C ARG A 265 6.71 -28.60 6.11
N ARG A 266 5.85 -29.24 5.32
CA ARG A 266 6.27 -30.33 4.42
C ARG A 266 6.95 -29.73 3.20
N GLY A 267 7.95 -30.41 2.65
CA GLY A 267 8.53 -30.05 1.37
C GLY A 267 7.58 -30.42 0.21
N PHE A 268 7.67 -29.69 -0.87
CA PHE A 268 6.89 -29.96 -2.10
C PHE A 268 7.07 -31.41 -2.59
N TYR A 269 8.29 -31.95 -2.52
CA TYR A 269 8.60 -33.29 -2.95
C TYR A 269 8.31 -34.39 -1.91
N ASP A 270 7.99 -34.03 -0.68
CA ASP A 270 7.66 -34.96 0.41
C ASP A 270 6.22 -35.48 0.31
N VAL A 271 5.42 -34.89 -0.56
CA VAL A 271 4.00 -35.22 -0.75
C VAL A 271 3.71 -35.63 -2.20
N SER A 272 2.69 -36.44 -2.39
CA SER A 272 2.26 -36.87 -3.72
C SER A 272 1.63 -35.73 -4.53
N PRO A 273 1.59 -35.84 -5.88
CA PRO A 273 0.86 -34.84 -6.70
C PRO A 273 -0.61 -34.69 -6.32
N GLN A 274 -1.26 -35.73 -5.82
CA GLN A 274 -2.63 -35.66 -5.36
C GLN A 274 -2.75 -34.83 -4.08
N GLU A 275 -1.88 -35.05 -3.09
CA GLU A 275 -1.86 -34.28 -1.84
C GLU A 275 -1.56 -32.79 -2.08
N ARG A 276 -0.66 -32.48 -3.06
CA ARG A 276 -0.43 -31.10 -3.49
C ARG A 276 -1.71 -30.44 -4.01
N ARG A 277 -2.40 -31.17 -4.91
CA ARG A 277 -3.65 -30.69 -5.49
C ARG A 277 -4.73 -30.46 -4.42
N GLU A 278 -4.90 -31.40 -3.50
CA GLU A 278 -5.87 -31.27 -2.39
C GLU A 278 -5.55 -30.07 -1.49
N LEU A 279 -4.27 -29.82 -1.20
CA LEU A 279 -3.85 -28.63 -0.46
C LEU A 279 -4.20 -27.36 -1.23
N TRP A 280 -3.85 -27.28 -2.52
CA TRP A 280 -4.09 -26.09 -3.33
C TRP A 280 -5.57 -25.82 -3.56
N ASP A 281 -6.40 -26.84 -3.78
CA ASP A 281 -7.84 -26.71 -3.89
C ASP A 281 -8.43 -26.10 -2.60
N ARG A 282 -8.01 -26.62 -1.43
CA ARG A 282 -8.42 -26.08 -0.14
C ARG A 282 -7.99 -24.61 0.04
N LEU A 283 -6.71 -24.31 -0.20
CA LEU A 283 -6.19 -22.95 -0.05
C LEU A 283 -6.77 -21.95 -1.05
N TYR A 284 -7.17 -22.42 -2.24
CA TYR A 284 -7.83 -21.57 -3.25
C TYR A 284 -9.23 -21.15 -2.83
N ASP A 285 -9.92 -21.99 -2.06
CA ASP A 285 -11.25 -21.74 -1.54
C ASP A 285 -11.26 -21.02 -0.17
N GLU A 286 -10.13 -21.00 0.53
CA GLU A 286 -9.97 -20.28 1.79
C GLU A 286 -9.82 -18.75 1.57
N PRO A 287 -10.23 -17.90 2.55
CA PRO A 287 -10.07 -16.46 2.43
C PRO A 287 -8.61 -16.00 2.51
N GLY A 288 -8.27 -14.95 1.76
CA GLY A 288 -7.05 -14.18 1.91
C GLY A 288 -5.79 -14.84 1.37
N PHE A 289 -4.66 -14.55 2.00
CA PHE A 289 -3.33 -14.90 1.51
C PHE A 289 -2.93 -16.38 1.69
N GLY A 290 -3.82 -17.24 2.21
CA GLY A 290 -3.50 -18.65 2.45
C GLY A 290 -2.90 -19.36 1.24
N ILE A 291 -3.48 -19.17 0.05
CA ILE A 291 -3.00 -19.75 -1.22
C ILE A 291 -1.55 -19.34 -1.55
N TRP A 292 -1.11 -18.19 -1.11
CA TRP A 292 0.25 -17.71 -1.30
C TRP A 292 1.17 -18.06 -0.13
N LEU A 293 0.74 -17.80 1.13
CA LEU A 293 1.60 -17.83 2.31
C LEU A 293 1.52 -19.12 3.13
N GLN A 294 0.45 -19.93 3.00
CA GLN A 294 0.31 -21.22 3.67
C GLN A 294 0.69 -22.42 2.76
N ASN A 295 1.25 -22.12 1.60
CA ASN A 295 1.71 -23.12 0.64
C ASN A 295 3.08 -23.68 1.05
N PHE A 296 3.58 -24.66 0.29
CA PHE A 296 4.95 -25.18 0.44
C PHE A 296 5.96 -24.04 0.22
N THR A 297 6.94 -23.92 1.11
CA THR A 297 7.99 -22.89 0.97
C THR A 297 8.83 -23.09 -0.29
N ASP A 298 8.95 -24.32 -0.80
CA ASP A 298 9.72 -24.66 -2.00
C ASP A 298 9.23 -23.91 -3.24
N ILE A 299 7.94 -23.52 -3.32
CA ILE A 299 7.40 -22.78 -4.47
C ILE A 299 8.09 -21.42 -4.71
N PHE A 300 8.77 -20.87 -3.71
CA PHE A 300 9.51 -19.60 -3.85
C PHE A 300 10.97 -19.78 -4.30
N PHE A 301 11.52 -20.99 -4.20
CA PHE A 301 12.95 -21.26 -4.36
C PHE A 301 13.27 -22.36 -5.36
N ASP A 302 12.28 -23.19 -5.76
CA ASP A 302 12.42 -24.27 -6.72
C ASP A 302 11.58 -24.02 -7.97
N GLU A 303 12.23 -23.93 -9.13
CA GLU A 303 11.58 -23.59 -10.41
C GLU A 303 10.51 -24.61 -10.82
N LYS A 304 10.71 -25.90 -10.52
CA LYS A 304 9.74 -26.95 -10.90
C LYS A 304 8.53 -26.92 -9.99
N ALA A 305 8.73 -26.72 -8.69
CA ALA A 305 7.64 -26.57 -7.74
C ALA A 305 6.81 -25.32 -8.08
N ASN A 306 7.48 -24.20 -8.38
CA ASN A 306 6.81 -22.98 -8.81
C ASN A 306 6.04 -23.14 -10.13
N ALA A 307 6.64 -23.81 -11.12
CA ALA A 307 5.99 -24.04 -12.42
C ALA A 307 4.72 -24.90 -12.27
N GLU A 308 4.77 -26.01 -11.51
CA GLU A 308 3.60 -26.87 -11.28
C GLU A 308 2.47 -26.10 -10.56
N PHE A 309 2.81 -25.25 -9.59
CA PHE A 309 1.84 -24.43 -8.91
C PHE A 309 1.29 -23.29 -9.81
N SER A 310 2.16 -22.65 -10.60
CA SER A 310 1.74 -21.63 -11.58
C SER A 310 0.79 -22.20 -12.63
N ASP A 311 1.04 -23.44 -13.10
CA ASP A 311 0.14 -24.13 -14.02
C ASP A 311 -1.22 -24.42 -13.38
N TYR A 312 -1.24 -24.79 -12.09
CA TYR A 312 -2.48 -24.96 -11.34
C TYR A 312 -3.31 -23.66 -11.32
N ILE A 313 -2.71 -22.51 -11.01
CA ILE A 313 -3.40 -21.23 -11.00
C ILE A 313 -3.83 -20.83 -12.42
N ALA A 314 -2.99 -21.05 -13.43
CA ALA A 314 -3.32 -20.80 -14.82
C ALA A 314 -4.57 -21.59 -15.27
N ASP A 315 -4.67 -22.87 -14.86
CA ASP A 315 -5.85 -23.70 -15.15
C ASP A 315 -7.11 -23.14 -14.46
N ARG A 316 -6.99 -22.60 -13.24
CA ARG A 316 -8.12 -21.91 -12.57
C ARG A 316 -8.55 -20.67 -13.34
N ILE A 317 -7.62 -19.87 -13.89
CA ILE A 317 -7.94 -18.71 -14.74
C ILE A 317 -8.66 -19.16 -16.01
N ARG A 318 -8.17 -20.19 -16.70
CA ARG A 318 -8.80 -20.76 -17.92
C ARG A 318 -10.22 -21.24 -17.69
N GLN A 319 -10.53 -21.75 -16.48
CA GLN A 319 -11.87 -22.22 -16.12
C GLN A 319 -12.86 -21.07 -15.86
N ARG A 320 -12.37 -19.86 -15.58
CA ARG A 320 -13.16 -18.69 -15.19
C ARG A 320 -13.36 -17.69 -16.32
N VAL A 321 -12.57 -17.77 -17.39
CA VAL A 321 -12.62 -16.87 -18.56
C VAL A 321 -13.10 -17.67 -19.77
N ASP A 322 -14.22 -17.27 -20.35
CA ASP A 322 -14.90 -18.00 -21.44
C ASP A 322 -14.11 -17.92 -22.76
N ASP A 323 -13.50 -16.77 -23.07
CA ASP A 323 -12.64 -16.60 -24.24
C ASP A 323 -11.22 -17.09 -23.95
N ALA A 324 -10.81 -18.16 -24.63
CA ALA A 324 -9.50 -18.78 -24.43
C ALA A 324 -8.32 -17.83 -24.77
N ALA A 325 -8.49 -16.93 -25.74
CA ALA A 325 -7.44 -15.97 -26.09
C ALA A 325 -7.29 -14.91 -24.97
N VAL A 326 -8.39 -14.43 -24.43
CA VAL A 326 -8.39 -13.51 -23.29
C VAL A 326 -7.81 -14.18 -22.05
N ALA A 327 -8.18 -15.45 -21.76
CA ALA A 327 -7.63 -16.22 -20.65
C ALA A 327 -6.09 -16.29 -20.73
N GLU A 328 -5.54 -16.60 -21.92
CA GLU A 328 -4.10 -16.68 -22.12
C GLU A 328 -3.40 -15.31 -21.98
N LEU A 329 -4.04 -14.21 -22.32
CA LEU A 329 -3.51 -12.86 -22.10
C LEU A 329 -3.49 -12.49 -20.60
N LEU A 330 -4.41 -13.00 -19.79
CA LEU A 330 -4.49 -12.75 -18.35
C LEU A 330 -3.52 -13.60 -17.52
N ILE A 331 -2.90 -14.63 -18.12
CA ILE A 331 -1.92 -15.51 -17.46
C ILE A 331 -0.51 -14.95 -17.68
N PRO A 332 0.25 -14.60 -16.61
CA PRO A 332 1.66 -14.21 -16.74
C PRO A 332 2.52 -15.27 -17.40
N LYS A 333 3.43 -14.84 -18.30
CA LYS A 333 4.34 -15.74 -19.04
C LYS A 333 5.81 -15.51 -18.68
N ASP A 334 6.12 -14.46 -17.95
CA ASP A 334 7.48 -13.98 -17.67
C ASP A 334 7.93 -14.21 -16.22
N HIS A 335 7.03 -14.64 -15.35
CA HIS A 335 7.34 -14.97 -13.95
C HIS A 335 6.35 -15.99 -13.38
N GLY A 336 6.81 -16.76 -12.39
CA GLY A 336 5.97 -17.71 -11.66
C GLY A 336 5.10 -17.04 -10.60
N PHE A 337 4.10 -17.79 -10.11
CA PHE A 337 3.20 -17.32 -9.04
C PHE A 337 3.98 -17.00 -7.76
N GLY A 338 3.67 -15.87 -7.14
CA GLY A 338 4.26 -15.47 -5.86
C GLY A 338 5.65 -14.82 -5.94
N ILE A 339 6.31 -14.81 -7.12
CA ILE A 339 7.60 -14.12 -7.32
C ILE A 339 7.44 -12.60 -7.26
N GLN A 340 6.26 -12.11 -7.60
CA GLN A 340 5.83 -10.73 -7.34
C GLN A 340 4.64 -10.75 -6.39
N ARG A 341 4.27 -9.60 -5.80
CA ARG A 341 3.08 -9.51 -4.95
C ARG A 341 1.87 -10.03 -5.70
N VAL A 342 1.17 -10.98 -5.11
CA VAL A 342 -0.09 -11.53 -5.62
C VAL A 342 -1.25 -10.72 -5.05
N PRO A 343 -1.95 -9.90 -5.85
CA PRO A 343 -3.20 -9.26 -5.43
C PRO A 343 -4.30 -10.30 -5.22
N MET A 344 -5.12 -10.09 -4.20
CA MET A 344 -6.34 -10.86 -4.03
C MET A 344 -7.49 -10.18 -4.80
N GLU A 345 -8.26 -10.97 -5.55
CA GLU A 345 -9.27 -10.47 -6.47
C GLU A 345 -10.69 -10.92 -6.07
N THR A 346 -11.68 -10.18 -6.55
CA THR A 346 -13.10 -10.51 -6.40
C THR A 346 -13.80 -10.34 -7.75
N GLY A 347 -13.95 -11.45 -8.48
CA GLY A 347 -14.62 -11.45 -9.79
C GLY A 347 -13.84 -10.75 -10.92
N TYR A 348 -12.53 -10.58 -10.76
CA TYR A 348 -11.69 -9.93 -11.77
C TYR A 348 -11.67 -10.70 -13.09
N PHE A 349 -11.47 -12.00 -13.03
CA PHE A 349 -11.38 -12.84 -14.22
C PHE A 349 -12.75 -12.97 -14.91
N GLU A 350 -13.84 -13.18 -14.17
CA GLU A 350 -15.21 -13.25 -14.70
C GLU A 350 -15.67 -11.91 -15.32
N THR A 351 -15.06 -10.80 -14.91
CA THR A 351 -15.38 -9.49 -15.49
C THR A 351 -15.13 -9.46 -17.00
N TYR A 352 -14.14 -10.21 -17.49
CA TYR A 352 -13.82 -10.28 -18.92
C TYR A 352 -14.81 -11.13 -19.73
N ASN A 353 -15.75 -11.85 -19.10
CA ASN A 353 -16.87 -12.54 -19.75
C ASN A 353 -18.06 -11.61 -20.05
N ARG A 354 -17.98 -10.33 -19.65
CA ARG A 354 -19.05 -9.36 -19.87
C ARG A 354 -18.93 -8.73 -21.26
N ASP A 355 -20.08 -8.57 -21.94
CA ASP A 355 -20.15 -7.95 -23.28
C ASP A 355 -19.61 -6.51 -23.35
N ASN A 356 -19.62 -5.81 -22.20
CA ASN A 356 -19.16 -4.42 -22.11
C ASN A 356 -17.68 -4.28 -21.72
N VAL A 357 -16.91 -5.35 -21.61
CA VAL A 357 -15.50 -5.34 -21.20
C VAL A 357 -14.62 -5.87 -22.32
N SER A 358 -13.56 -5.16 -22.64
CA SER A 358 -12.54 -5.57 -23.60
C SER A 358 -11.13 -5.45 -23.03
N LEU A 359 -10.25 -6.38 -23.41
CA LEU A 359 -8.83 -6.39 -23.05
C LEU A 359 -8.01 -6.08 -24.31
N VAL A 360 -7.12 -5.10 -24.19
CA VAL A 360 -6.13 -4.74 -25.21
C VAL A 360 -4.76 -5.20 -24.74
N ASP A 361 -4.09 -6.01 -25.55
CA ASP A 361 -2.69 -6.39 -25.34
C ASP A 361 -1.77 -5.20 -25.67
N GLY A 362 -1.48 -4.40 -24.64
CA GLY A 362 -0.61 -3.24 -24.77
C GLY A 362 0.88 -3.56 -24.98
N ALA A 363 1.27 -4.83 -24.94
CA ALA A 363 2.60 -5.25 -25.37
C ALA A 363 2.65 -5.47 -26.89
N ALA A 364 1.62 -6.10 -27.46
CA ALA A 364 1.51 -6.31 -28.90
C ALA A 364 1.09 -5.01 -29.62
N THR A 365 0.14 -4.26 -29.04
CA THR A 365 -0.40 -3.01 -29.61
C THR A 365 -0.21 -1.85 -28.62
N PRO A 366 1.01 -1.32 -28.48
CA PRO A 366 1.31 -0.29 -27.49
C PRO A 366 0.52 1.00 -27.72
N ILE A 367 0.18 1.69 -26.63
CA ILE A 367 -0.39 3.04 -26.67
C ILE A 367 0.66 3.97 -27.28
N VAL A 368 0.30 4.64 -28.36
CA VAL A 368 1.14 5.63 -29.05
C VAL A 368 0.90 7.01 -28.48
N ARG A 369 -0.37 7.40 -28.32
CA ARG A 369 -0.73 8.72 -27.78
C ARG A 369 -2.14 8.74 -27.18
N VAL A 370 -2.37 9.76 -26.39
CA VAL A 370 -3.70 10.18 -25.94
C VAL A 370 -4.17 11.32 -26.88
N THR A 371 -5.42 11.25 -27.31
CA THR A 371 -6.05 12.24 -28.18
C THR A 371 -7.09 13.04 -27.40
N PRO A 372 -7.63 14.14 -27.94
CA PRO A 372 -8.72 14.87 -27.30
C PRO A 372 -9.93 14.00 -26.93
N THR A 373 -10.19 12.92 -27.65
CA THR A 373 -11.36 12.07 -27.47
C THR A 373 -11.03 10.65 -26.97
N GLY A 374 -9.75 10.26 -26.79
CA GLY A 374 -9.44 8.90 -26.38
C GLY A 374 -7.98 8.50 -26.43
N ILE A 375 -7.72 7.25 -26.81
CA ILE A 375 -6.38 6.63 -26.86
C ILE A 375 -6.17 6.03 -28.25
N GLU A 376 -5.00 6.28 -28.85
CA GLU A 376 -4.52 5.58 -30.05
C GLU A 376 -3.42 4.59 -29.66
N THR A 377 -3.56 3.36 -30.13
CA THR A 377 -2.50 2.34 -30.13
C THR A 377 -1.81 2.29 -31.49
N SER A 378 -0.83 1.40 -31.65
CA SER A 378 -0.16 1.18 -32.93
C SER A 378 -1.11 0.68 -34.04
N GLU A 379 -2.28 0.15 -33.74
CA GLU A 379 -3.21 -0.47 -34.66
C GLU A 379 -4.59 0.19 -34.66
N ASP A 380 -5.11 0.62 -33.50
CA ASP A 380 -6.48 1.07 -33.32
C ASP A 380 -6.58 2.43 -32.62
N ALA A 381 -7.73 3.09 -32.80
CA ALA A 381 -8.13 4.28 -32.06
C ALA A 381 -9.40 4.03 -31.26
N PHE A 382 -9.41 4.43 -30.00
CA PHE A 382 -10.49 4.23 -29.05
C PHE A 382 -11.00 5.56 -28.52
N GLU A 383 -12.32 5.69 -28.39
CA GLU A 383 -12.93 6.88 -27.79
C GLU A 383 -13.38 6.61 -26.34
N PHE A 384 -13.08 7.53 -25.44
CA PHE A 384 -13.41 7.44 -24.04
C PHE A 384 -14.01 8.74 -23.48
N ASP A 385 -14.76 8.61 -22.40
CA ASP A 385 -15.25 9.71 -21.59
C ASP A 385 -14.39 9.90 -20.33
N VAL A 386 -13.76 8.79 -19.87
CA VAL A 386 -12.88 8.77 -18.69
C VAL A 386 -11.68 7.84 -18.94
N ILE A 387 -10.48 8.29 -18.56
CA ILE A 387 -9.25 7.49 -18.57
C ILE A 387 -8.71 7.40 -17.13
N VAL A 388 -8.59 6.18 -16.61
CA VAL A 388 -8.00 5.92 -15.29
C VAL A 388 -6.62 5.26 -15.47
N TYR A 389 -5.59 5.93 -14.98
CA TYR A 389 -4.23 5.36 -14.95
C TYR A 389 -4.04 4.56 -13.66
N ALA A 390 -4.00 3.24 -13.77
CA ALA A 390 -3.68 2.29 -12.70
C ALA A 390 -2.24 1.79 -12.87
N THR A 391 -1.32 2.70 -13.11
CA THR A 391 0.07 2.46 -13.55
C THR A 391 1.06 2.34 -12.40
N GLY A 392 0.56 2.28 -11.17
CA GLY A 392 1.34 2.02 -9.97
C GLY A 392 2.02 3.25 -9.38
N PHE A 393 3.03 2.99 -8.56
CA PHE A 393 3.70 4.01 -7.76
C PHE A 393 5.21 3.88 -7.92
N ASP A 394 5.92 5.00 -7.74
CA ASP A 394 7.33 4.99 -7.42
C ASP A 394 7.47 4.61 -5.95
N ALA A 395 7.42 3.31 -5.73
CA ALA A 395 7.47 2.73 -4.39
C ALA A 395 8.89 2.87 -3.80
N PHE A 396 8.99 2.80 -2.48
CA PHE A 396 10.21 2.85 -1.69
C PHE A 396 10.93 4.19 -1.63
N THR A 397 11.32 4.80 -2.75
CA THR A 397 12.10 6.05 -2.76
C THR A 397 11.34 7.26 -3.27
N GLY A 398 10.26 7.07 -4.03
CA GLY A 398 9.54 8.15 -4.69
C GLY A 398 9.08 9.27 -3.75
N ALA A 399 8.61 8.95 -2.54
CA ALA A 399 8.23 9.95 -1.55
C ALA A 399 9.42 10.79 -1.09
N PHE A 400 10.58 10.17 -0.93
CA PHE A 400 11.82 10.85 -0.52
C PHE A 400 12.38 11.73 -1.63
N ASP A 401 12.19 11.32 -2.90
CA ASP A 401 12.68 12.08 -4.07
C ASP A 401 11.85 13.35 -4.33
N GLN A 402 10.64 13.46 -3.76
CA GLN A 402 9.82 14.67 -3.83
C GLN A 402 10.31 15.79 -2.89
N ILE A 403 11.19 15.49 -1.93
CA ILE A 403 11.67 16.41 -0.90
C ILE A 403 13.18 16.57 -1.05
N ASP A 404 13.71 17.80 -1.00
CA ASP A 404 15.15 18.04 -0.96
C ASP A 404 15.68 17.79 0.46
N ILE A 405 16.13 16.54 0.71
CA ILE A 405 16.62 16.11 2.03
C ILE A 405 18.14 16.20 2.04
N GLN A 406 18.69 17.09 2.87
CA GLN A 406 20.14 17.36 3.00
C GLN A 406 20.61 17.03 4.41
N GLY A 407 21.54 16.10 4.51
CA GLY A 407 22.20 15.69 5.76
C GLY A 407 23.52 16.40 5.97
N VAL A 408 24.39 15.81 6.80
CA VAL A 408 25.73 16.33 7.18
C VAL A 408 26.54 16.70 5.94
N GLY A 409 27.14 17.91 5.97
CA GLY A 409 27.94 18.43 4.88
C GLY A 409 27.15 18.71 3.59
N GLY A 410 25.82 18.85 3.67
CA GLY A 410 24.97 19.13 2.52
C GLY A 410 24.77 17.90 1.59
N VAL A 411 25.06 16.69 2.05
CA VAL A 411 24.82 15.45 1.28
C VAL A 411 23.33 15.27 1.03
N ARG A 412 22.93 15.17 -0.23
CA ARG A 412 21.52 14.95 -0.60
C ARG A 412 21.18 13.47 -0.57
N LEU A 413 20.02 13.14 -0.02
CA LEU A 413 19.54 11.74 0.08
C LEU A 413 19.34 11.10 -1.29
N ARG A 414 18.73 11.82 -2.24
CA ARG A 414 18.52 11.34 -3.62
C ARG A 414 19.84 10.99 -4.33
N ASP A 415 20.90 11.79 -4.12
CA ASP A 415 22.20 11.54 -4.74
C ASP A 415 22.86 10.29 -4.14
N LYS A 416 22.68 10.11 -2.82
CA LYS A 416 23.16 8.94 -2.10
C LYS A 416 22.44 7.65 -2.52
N TRP A 417 21.18 7.75 -2.88
CA TRP A 417 20.33 6.62 -3.26
C TRP A 417 20.20 6.43 -4.78
N HIS A 418 20.93 7.16 -5.62
CA HIS A 418 20.81 7.07 -7.08
C HIS A 418 20.99 5.63 -7.64
N ALA A 419 21.77 4.78 -6.96
CA ALA A 419 21.99 3.37 -7.31
C ALA A 419 21.09 2.40 -6.50
N GLY A 420 20.12 2.94 -5.78
CA GLY A 420 19.20 2.22 -4.89
C GLY A 420 19.40 2.59 -3.41
N PRO A 421 18.38 2.43 -2.58
CA PRO A 421 18.43 2.80 -1.18
C PRO A 421 19.38 1.89 -0.38
N VAL A 422 20.22 2.48 0.43
CA VAL A 422 21.08 1.80 1.42
C VAL A 422 20.73 2.34 2.79
N THR A 423 20.16 1.49 3.63
CA THR A 423 19.67 1.85 4.97
C THR A 423 20.25 0.92 6.03
N TYR A 424 20.16 1.32 7.28
CA TYR A 424 20.33 0.41 8.40
C TYR A 424 18.95 -0.01 8.89
N LEU A 425 18.60 -1.27 8.70
CA LEU A 425 17.31 -1.90 9.07
C LEU A 425 16.05 -1.17 8.51
N GLY A 426 16.19 -0.46 7.37
CA GLY A 426 15.09 0.36 6.86
C GLY A 426 14.75 1.59 7.72
N ALA A 427 15.48 1.83 8.81
CA ALA A 427 15.14 2.83 9.82
C ALA A 427 16.01 4.09 9.75
N THR A 428 17.31 3.96 9.41
CA THR A 428 18.23 5.09 9.39
C THR A 428 19.16 5.08 8.17
N VAL A 429 19.77 6.24 7.87
CA VAL A 429 20.71 6.42 6.77
C VAL A 429 21.96 7.12 7.29
N ARG A 430 23.14 6.62 6.91
CA ARG A 430 24.42 7.27 7.25
C ARG A 430 24.43 8.71 6.72
N SER A 431 24.95 9.65 7.50
CA SER A 431 25.03 11.09 7.23
C SER A 431 23.70 11.85 7.36
N PHE A 432 22.66 11.22 7.90
CA PHE A 432 21.38 11.86 8.20
C PHE A 432 21.03 11.62 9.67
N PRO A 433 21.74 12.32 10.61
CA PRO A 433 21.51 12.10 12.03
C PRO A 433 20.10 12.54 12.44
N ASN A 434 19.51 11.83 13.39
CA ASN A 434 18.17 12.11 13.89
C ASN A 434 17.06 12.07 12.80
N PHE A 435 17.34 11.46 11.65
CA PHE A 435 16.37 11.17 10.60
C PHE A 435 16.01 9.69 10.66
N LEU A 436 14.77 9.42 11.05
CA LEU A 436 14.23 8.07 11.23
C LEU A 436 13.16 7.77 10.17
N MET A 437 13.09 6.53 9.73
CA MET A 437 12.08 6.09 8.76
C MET A 437 11.23 4.98 9.35
N LEU A 438 9.92 5.18 9.31
CA LEU A 438 8.94 4.16 9.67
C LEU A 438 8.59 3.34 8.43
N VAL A 439 8.78 2.02 8.51
CA VAL A 439 8.58 1.11 7.37
C VAL A 439 9.30 1.63 6.12
N GLY A 440 10.56 2.00 6.29
CA GLY A 440 11.39 2.57 5.23
C GLY A 440 11.81 1.55 4.17
N PRO A 441 12.62 1.97 3.19
CA PRO A 441 13.11 1.07 2.15
C PRO A 441 13.74 -0.20 2.73
N GLN A 442 13.46 -1.36 2.10
CA GLN A 442 13.88 -2.71 2.50
C GLN A 442 13.06 -3.35 3.65
N THR A 443 12.05 -2.67 4.21
CA THR A 443 11.18 -3.24 5.27
C THR A 443 9.68 -3.19 4.95
N ALA A 444 9.30 -2.59 3.82
CA ALA A 444 7.89 -2.30 3.50
C ALA A 444 7.06 -3.51 3.01
N ALA A 445 7.67 -4.70 2.82
CA ALA A 445 6.97 -5.90 2.36
C ALA A 445 6.42 -6.71 3.54
N SER A 446 5.37 -6.18 4.21
CA SER A 446 4.76 -6.82 5.38
C SER A 446 3.30 -6.40 5.55
N ASN A 447 2.60 -7.02 6.54
CA ASN A 447 1.39 -6.47 7.12
C ASN A 447 1.72 -5.08 7.67
N PHE A 448 1.19 -4.04 7.02
CA PHE A 448 1.68 -2.67 7.22
C PHE A 448 1.53 -2.17 8.68
N PRO A 449 0.38 -2.36 9.38
CA PRO A 449 0.30 -1.99 10.79
C PRO A 449 1.29 -2.73 11.68
N ARG A 450 1.53 -4.03 11.44
CA ARG A 450 2.52 -4.80 12.24
C ARG A 450 3.93 -4.26 12.04
N GLY A 451 4.32 -4.00 10.78
CA GLY A 451 5.61 -3.38 10.46
C GLY A 451 5.75 -1.96 11.00
N ALA A 452 4.66 -1.18 10.98
CA ALA A 452 4.64 0.17 11.54
C ALA A 452 4.82 0.16 13.06
N GLU A 453 4.09 -0.70 13.79
CA GLU A 453 4.25 -0.82 15.24
C GLU A 453 5.67 -1.26 15.62
N LEU A 454 6.23 -2.25 14.93
CA LEU A 454 7.60 -2.68 15.16
C LEU A 454 8.61 -1.53 14.95
N SER A 455 8.43 -0.74 13.88
CA SER A 455 9.33 0.38 13.57
C SER A 455 9.21 1.52 14.58
N VAL A 456 8.01 1.78 15.10
CA VAL A 456 7.74 2.84 16.08
C VAL A 456 8.24 2.45 17.47
N ASP A 457 8.09 1.20 17.86
CA ASP A 457 8.49 0.70 19.19
C ASP A 457 10.02 0.51 19.29
N TRP A 458 10.72 0.28 18.16
CA TRP A 458 12.18 0.19 18.10
C TRP A 458 12.84 1.54 18.30
#